data_9e6e8bf634027137c8dd84d40a2b8f55
#
_entry.id   9e6e8bf634027137c8dd84d40a2b8f55
#
_cell.length_a   1.000
_cell.length_b   1.000
_cell.length_c   1.000
_cell.angle_alpha   90.00
_cell.angle_beta   90.00
_cell.angle_gamma   90.00
#
_symmetry.space_group_name_H-M   'P 1'
#
loop_
_entity.id
_entity.type
_entity.pdbx_description
1 polymer ?
#
loop_
_entity_poly.entity_id
_entity_poly.type
_entity_poly.pdbx_seq_one_letter_code
_entity_poly.pdbx_strand_id
1 'polypeptide(L)'
;MKITFLGANHEVTGSCTLLEAAGRRFLIDCGMEQGKDVYENQPIPVAPGEIDWVLATHAHIDHTGMLPLLVRNGFRGKIYATNPTVELCGIMLRDSAHIQEFEAEWKNRKAQRSGAELVEPMYTVQDAEAAMKLFVGVDYDKRIELAPGIEVRLSLIHISEPTRHAQIS
;
A
#
# COMPACT_ATOMS: atom_id res chain seq x y z
N MET A 1 1.14 22.83 -5.18
CA MET A 1 0.96 21.50 -4.56
C MET A 1 -0.51 21.12 -4.69
N LYS A 2 -0.81 19.91 -5.15
CA LYS A 2 -2.15 19.35 -5.22
C LYS A 2 -2.19 18.04 -4.42
N ILE A 3 -3.23 17.83 -3.65
CA ILE A 3 -3.46 16.60 -2.88
C ILE A 3 -4.78 16.01 -3.37
N THR A 4 -4.77 14.71 -3.69
CA THR A 4 -5.95 13.99 -4.13
C THR A 4 -6.10 12.74 -3.26
N PHE A 5 -7.17 12.67 -2.49
CA PHE A 5 -7.51 11.49 -1.69
C PHE A 5 -8.18 10.47 -2.60
N LEU A 6 -7.59 9.28 -2.70
CA LEU A 6 -8.05 8.20 -3.57
C LEU A 6 -8.70 7.07 -2.80
N GLY A 7 -8.35 6.90 -1.52
CA GLY A 7 -8.89 5.87 -0.66
C GLY A 7 -8.93 6.30 0.80
N ALA A 8 -9.59 5.51 1.63
CA ALA A 8 -9.93 5.82 3.03
C ALA A 8 -10.65 7.18 3.18
N ASN A 9 -11.40 7.58 2.16
CA ASN A 9 -12.18 8.82 2.16
C ASN A 9 -13.61 8.50 2.62
N HIS A 10 -13.94 8.83 3.84
CA HIS A 10 -15.13 8.39 4.59
C HIS A 10 -15.15 6.91 5.01
N GLU A 11 -14.05 6.20 4.80
CA GLU A 11 -13.84 4.81 5.21
C GLU A 11 -12.53 4.69 5.98
N VAL A 12 -12.27 3.53 6.57
CA VAL A 12 -11.08 3.31 7.40
C VAL A 12 -9.97 2.63 6.61
N THR A 13 -10.31 1.76 5.67
CA THR A 13 -9.34 0.92 4.95
C THR A 13 -9.04 1.43 3.55
N GLY A 14 -7.95 0.95 2.96
CA GLY A 14 -7.57 1.32 1.60
C GLY A 14 -6.89 2.69 1.48
N SER A 15 -6.09 3.10 2.48
CA SER A 15 -5.41 4.41 2.46
C SER A 15 -4.58 4.60 1.19
N CYS A 16 -4.89 5.63 0.43
CA CYS A 16 -4.15 6.02 -0.76
C CYS A 16 -4.35 7.51 -1.04
N THR A 17 -3.26 8.26 -1.07
CA THR A 17 -3.29 9.70 -1.35
C THR A 17 -2.23 10.05 -2.40
N LEU A 18 -2.65 10.69 -3.49
CA LEU A 18 -1.73 11.21 -4.50
C LEU A 18 -1.36 12.66 -4.18
N LEU A 19 -0.06 12.95 -4.12
CA LEU A 19 0.50 14.27 -4.06
C LEU A 19 1.21 14.65 -5.36
N GLU A 20 0.97 15.88 -5.80
CA GLU A 20 1.65 16.50 -6.95
C GLU A 20 2.31 17.80 -6.46
N ALA A 21 3.64 17.83 -6.44
CA ALA A 21 4.41 18.97 -5.97
C ALA A 21 5.75 19.07 -6.70
N ALA A 22 6.21 20.29 -7.00
CA ALA A 22 7.49 20.55 -7.66
C ALA A 22 7.71 19.70 -8.93
N GLY A 23 6.66 19.46 -9.71
CA GLY A 23 6.72 18.64 -10.93
C GLY A 23 6.87 17.13 -10.68
N ARG A 24 6.71 16.67 -9.44
CA ARG A 24 6.79 15.28 -9.03
C ARG A 24 5.41 14.78 -8.59
N ARG A 25 5.21 13.46 -8.77
CA ARG A 25 4.01 12.73 -8.37
C ARG A 25 4.40 11.61 -7.44
N PHE A 26 3.79 11.55 -6.27
CA PHE A 26 4.07 10.49 -5.31
C PHE A 26 2.84 10.11 -4.49
N LEU A 27 2.83 8.88 -4.02
CA LEU A 27 1.76 8.38 -3.16
C LEU A 27 2.18 8.44 -1.69
N ILE A 28 1.21 8.73 -0.83
CA ILE A 28 1.25 8.38 0.59
C ILE A 28 0.31 7.20 0.73
N ASP A 29 0.88 6.06 1.11
CA ASP A 29 0.25 4.76 1.15
C ASP A 29 -0.29 4.28 -0.21
N CYS A 30 -0.52 2.99 -0.31
CA CYS A 30 -1.20 2.33 -1.42
C CYS A 30 -1.85 1.08 -0.83
N GLY A 31 -2.95 1.29 -0.13
CA GLY A 31 -3.61 0.31 0.71
C GLY A 31 -4.66 -0.50 -0.03
N MET A 32 -4.93 -1.67 0.52
CA MET A 32 -6.01 -2.55 0.08
C MET A 32 -7.26 -2.27 0.92
N GLU A 33 -8.40 -2.18 0.28
CA GLU A 33 -9.69 -2.17 0.95
C GLU A 33 -9.94 -3.49 1.66
N GLN A 34 -10.48 -3.43 2.85
CA GLN A 34 -10.80 -4.59 3.67
C GLN A 34 -12.23 -4.51 4.20
N GLY A 35 -12.93 -5.65 4.12
CA GLY A 35 -14.29 -5.73 4.63
C GLY A 35 -15.36 -5.39 3.60
N LYS A 36 -16.49 -4.91 4.09
CA LYS A 36 -17.64 -4.47 3.27
C LYS A 36 -17.72 -2.95 3.31
N ASP A 37 -16.77 -2.30 2.65
CA ASP A 37 -16.81 -0.86 2.54
C ASP A 37 -17.93 -0.43 1.59
N VAL A 38 -18.55 0.69 1.88
CA VAL A 38 -19.65 1.25 1.08
C VAL A 38 -19.08 2.09 -0.07
N TYR A 39 -17.89 2.65 0.13
CA TYR A 39 -17.21 3.49 -0.84
C TYR A 39 -15.98 2.78 -1.39
N GLU A 40 -15.94 2.61 -2.70
CA GLU A 40 -14.78 2.05 -3.37
C GLU A 40 -13.68 3.09 -3.56
N ASN A 41 -12.44 2.66 -3.44
CA ASN A 41 -11.28 3.49 -3.73
C ASN A 41 -11.31 3.99 -5.18
N GLN A 42 -10.95 5.24 -5.36
CA GLN A 42 -10.81 5.80 -6.69
C GLN A 42 -9.55 5.25 -7.37
N PRO A 43 -9.61 4.93 -8.68
CA PRO A 43 -8.42 4.52 -9.40
C PRO A 43 -7.37 5.64 -9.39
N ILE A 44 -6.11 5.26 -9.32
CA ILE A 44 -5.00 6.22 -9.40
C ILE A 44 -5.06 6.90 -10.77
N PRO A 45 -5.22 8.24 -10.84
CA PRO A 45 -5.51 8.96 -12.09
C PRO A 45 -4.28 9.17 -12.98
N VAL A 46 -3.16 8.52 -12.67
CA VAL A 46 -1.90 8.57 -13.40
C VAL A 46 -1.36 7.18 -13.64
N ALA A 47 -0.61 6.98 -14.70
CA ALA A 47 0.02 5.70 -14.96
C ALA A 47 1.03 5.37 -13.84
N PRO A 48 1.11 4.10 -13.38
CA PRO A 48 2.05 3.70 -12.33
C PRO A 48 3.51 4.10 -12.62
N GLY A 49 3.93 4.07 -13.89
CA GLY A 49 5.27 4.51 -14.30
C GLY A 49 5.52 6.02 -14.19
N GLU A 50 4.50 6.83 -14.00
CA GLU A 50 4.60 8.28 -13.79
C GLU A 50 4.70 8.68 -12.32
N ILE A 51 4.61 7.69 -11.40
CA ILE A 51 4.77 7.90 -9.97
C ILE A 51 6.25 7.82 -9.63
N ASP A 52 6.80 8.89 -9.09
CA ASP A 52 8.22 9.00 -8.76
C ASP A 52 8.58 8.11 -7.56
N TRP A 53 7.75 8.11 -6.50
CA TRP A 53 7.95 7.29 -5.30
C TRP A 53 6.66 7.10 -4.50
N VAL A 54 6.73 6.18 -3.54
CA VAL A 54 5.68 5.96 -2.53
C VAL A 54 6.28 6.17 -1.15
N LEU A 55 5.52 6.76 -0.25
CA LEU A 55 5.82 6.90 1.17
C LEU A 55 4.85 5.99 1.93
N ALA A 56 5.33 4.87 2.44
CA ALA A 56 4.51 3.97 3.25
C ALA A 56 4.60 4.38 4.72
N THR A 57 3.45 4.72 5.30
CA THR A 57 3.38 5.19 6.69
C THR A 57 3.64 4.07 7.68
N HIS A 58 3.03 2.91 7.48
CA HIS A 58 3.22 1.71 8.30
C HIS A 58 2.80 0.45 7.53
N ALA A 59 3.03 -0.73 8.11
CA ALA A 59 3.00 -2.00 7.38
C ALA A 59 1.62 -2.65 7.21
N HIS A 60 0.55 -2.10 7.76
CA HIS A 60 -0.78 -2.69 7.63
C HIS A 60 -1.21 -2.80 6.16
N ILE A 61 -1.97 -3.84 5.84
CA ILE A 61 -2.39 -4.16 4.47
C ILE A 61 -3.31 -3.08 3.88
N ASP A 62 -4.12 -2.42 4.70
CA ASP A 62 -4.93 -1.27 4.30
C ASP A 62 -4.13 0.01 4.00
N HIS A 63 -2.79 -0.04 4.19
CA HIS A 63 -1.84 1.02 3.82
C HIS A 63 -0.82 0.58 2.76
N THR A 64 -0.55 -0.71 2.63
CA THR A 64 0.53 -1.23 1.77
C THR A 64 0.08 -2.32 0.80
N GLY A 65 -1.11 -2.88 0.99
CA GLY A 65 -1.54 -4.10 0.33
C GLY A 65 -1.67 -4.03 -1.19
N MET A 66 -1.76 -2.83 -1.77
CA MET A 66 -1.80 -2.65 -3.23
C MET A 66 -0.43 -2.36 -3.86
N LEU A 67 0.63 -2.26 -3.07
CA LEU A 67 1.99 -2.02 -3.58
C LEU A 67 2.48 -3.08 -4.57
N PRO A 68 2.25 -4.41 -4.34
CA PRO A 68 2.64 -5.42 -5.31
C PRO A 68 1.93 -5.25 -6.66
N LEU A 69 0.63 -4.93 -6.65
CA LEU A 69 -0.13 -4.67 -7.86
C LEU A 69 0.36 -3.40 -8.56
N LEU A 70 0.67 -2.35 -7.83
CA LEU A 70 1.24 -1.11 -8.38
C LEU A 70 2.56 -1.40 -9.14
N VAL A 71 3.44 -2.23 -8.56
CA VAL A 71 4.71 -2.63 -9.19
C VAL A 71 4.47 -3.52 -10.40
N ARG A 72 3.56 -4.50 -10.32
CA ARG A 72 3.14 -5.34 -11.44
C ARG A 72 2.66 -4.48 -12.61
N ASN A 73 1.92 -3.42 -12.33
CA ASN A 73 1.36 -2.50 -13.32
C ASN A 73 2.35 -1.44 -13.84
N GLY A 74 3.62 -1.50 -13.45
CA GLY A 74 4.67 -0.70 -14.06
C GLY A 74 5.31 0.37 -13.19
N PHE A 75 4.97 0.48 -11.91
CA PHE A 75 5.72 1.33 -10.99
C PHE A 75 7.18 0.87 -10.88
N ARG A 76 8.11 1.81 -10.93
CA ARG A 76 9.57 1.55 -10.85
C ARG A 76 10.30 2.49 -9.90
N GLY A 77 9.57 3.38 -9.22
CA GLY A 77 10.11 4.29 -8.23
C GLY A 77 10.55 3.57 -6.95
N LYS A 78 10.91 4.33 -5.94
CA LYS A 78 11.26 3.81 -4.62
C LYS A 78 10.07 3.89 -3.67
N ILE A 79 10.01 2.95 -2.73
CA ILE A 79 9.03 2.90 -1.65
C ILE A 79 9.79 3.18 -0.35
N TYR A 80 9.60 4.37 0.21
CA TYR A 80 10.26 4.77 1.45
C TYR A 80 9.38 4.43 2.65
N ALA A 81 9.95 3.76 3.62
CA ALA A 81 9.31 3.41 4.88
C ALA A 81 10.33 3.35 6.01
N THR A 82 9.91 3.34 7.27
CA THR A 82 10.83 3.09 8.37
C THR A 82 11.37 1.66 8.31
N ASN A 83 12.58 1.43 8.83
CA ASN A 83 13.21 0.10 8.82
C ASN A 83 12.28 -1.00 9.37
N PRO A 84 11.61 -0.84 10.54
CA PRO A 84 10.66 -1.84 11.03
C PRO A 84 9.47 -2.06 10.08
N THR A 85 8.98 -1.01 9.43
CA THR A 85 7.89 -1.12 8.45
C THR A 85 8.33 -1.97 7.26
N VAL A 86 9.54 -1.78 6.76
CA VAL A 86 10.08 -2.59 5.64
C VAL A 86 10.15 -4.07 6.01
N GLU A 87 10.65 -4.39 7.21
CA GLU A 87 10.74 -5.78 7.69
C GLU A 87 9.36 -6.43 7.78
N LEU A 88 8.37 -5.73 8.36
CA LEU A 88 7.01 -6.22 8.48
C LEU A 88 6.32 -6.36 7.12
N CYS A 89 6.50 -5.42 6.20
CA CYS A 89 5.97 -5.51 4.83
C CYS A 89 6.49 -6.75 4.12
N GLY A 90 7.76 -7.13 4.35
CA GLY A 90 8.35 -8.33 3.79
C GLY A 90 7.63 -9.63 4.19
N ILE A 91 7.01 -9.65 5.36
CA ILE A 91 6.20 -10.77 5.84
C ILE A 91 4.75 -10.62 5.33
N MET A 92 4.14 -9.47 5.61
CA MET A 92 2.72 -9.25 5.39
C MET A 92 2.32 -9.28 3.92
N LEU A 93 3.12 -8.70 3.02
CA LEU A 93 2.80 -8.69 1.58
C LEU A 93 2.92 -10.08 0.96
N ARG A 94 3.89 -10.90 1.41
CA ARG A 94 4.01 -12.29 0.98
C ARG A 94 2.85 -13.13 1.47
N ASP A 95 2.47 -12.98 2.73
CA ASP A 95 1.35 -13.70 3.33
C ASP A 95 0.04 -13.35 2.62
N SER A 96 -0.21 -12.06 2.41
CA SER A 96 -1.38 -11.59 1.65
C SER A 96 -1.42 -12.16 0.23
N ALA A 97 -0.28 -12.19 -0.48
CA ALA A 97 -0.19 -12.78 -1.81
C ALA A 97 -0.50 -14.28 -1.78
N HIS A 98 0.08 -15.00 -0.81
CA HIS A 98 -0.14 -16.43 -0.66
C HIS A 98 -1.61 -16.77 -0.37
N ILE A 99 -2.26 -15.99 0.48
CA ILE A 99 -3.71 -16.14 0.75
C ILE A 99 -4.51 -15.96 -0.54
N GLN A 100 -4.22 -14.94 -1.34
CA GLN A 100 -4.91 -14.66 -2.60
C GLN A 100 -4.71 -15.77 -3.63
N GLU A 101 -3.48 -16.29 -3.77
CA GLU A 101 -3.17 -17.42 -4.64
C GLU A 101 -3.96 -18.66 -4.21
N PHE A 102 -3.97 -18.98 -2.92
CA PHE A 102 -4.70 -20.11 -2.36
C PHE A 102 -6.23 -19.97 -2.57
N GLU A 103 -6.78 -18.79 -2.33
CA GLU A 103 -8.20 -18.53 -2.60
C GLU A 103 -8.56 -18.68 -4.08
N ALA A 104 -7.72 -18.17 -4.96
CA ALA A 104 -7.91 -18.30 -6.41
C ALA A 104 -7.87 -19.78 -6.83
N GLU A 105 -6.92 -20.55 -6.34
CA GLU A 105 -6.85 -22.00 -6.61
C GLU A 105 -8.09 -22.74 -6.09
N TRP A 106 -8.54 -22.40 -4.88
CA TRP A 106 -9.73 -23.04 -4.31
C TRP A 106 -10.99 -22.71 -5.13
N LYS A 107 -11.18 -21.46 -5.51
CA LYS A 107 -12.27 -21.00 -6.37
C LYS A 107 -12.21 -21.72 -7.75
N ASN A 108 -11.02 -21.83 -8.33
CA ASN A 108 -10.81 -22.45 -9.63
C ASN A 108 -11.09 -23.96 -9.64
N ARG A 109 -10.72 -24.68 -8.57
CA ARG A 109 -11.11 -26.09 -8.40
C ARG A 109 -12.64 -26.27 -8.37
N LYS A 110 -13.36 -25.34 -7.81
CA LYS A 110 -14.82 -25.34 -7.79
C LYS A 110 -15.40 -24.93 -9.16
N ALA A 111 -14.82 -23.90 -9.80
CA ALA A 111 -15.22 -23.43 -11.12
C ALA A 111 -15.09 -24.49 -12.20
N GLN A 112 -14.01 -25.28 -12.21
CA GLN A 112 -13.81 -26.38 -13.14
C GLN A 112 -14.93 -27.45 -13.10
N ARG A 113 -15.55 -27.63 -11.93
CA ARG A 113 -16.67 -28.60 -11.77
C ARG A 113 -18.02 -28.03 -12.23
N SER A 114 -18.14 -26.71 -12.27
CA SER A 114 -19.39 -26.00 -12.61
C SER A 114 -19.36 -25.31 -13.98
N GLY A 115 -18.22 -25.32 -14.69
CA GLY A 115 -18.05 -24.59 -15.95
C GLY A 115 -18.00 -23.06 -15.79
N ALA A 116 -17.72 -22.55 -14.59
CA ALA A 116 -17.59 -21.12 -14.33
C ALA A 116 -16.21 -20.59 -14.77
N GLU A 117 -16.08 -19.28 -14.92
CA GLU A 117 -14.83 -18.62 -15.26
C GLU A 117 -13.77 -18.79 -14.16
N LEU A 118 -12.51 -18.90 -14.58
CA LEU A 118 -11.37 -18.99 -13.67
C LEU A 118 -11.04 -17.58 -13.12
N VAL A 119 -10.64 -17.54 -11.86
CA VAL A 119 -10.26 -16.30 -11.15
C VAL A 119 -8.74 -16.28 -11.00
N GLU A 120 -8.13 -15.15 -11.30
CA GLU A 120 -6.71 -14.90 -11.01
C GLU A 120 -6.56 -14.14 -9.68
N PRO A 121 -5.45 -14.37 -8.94
CA PRO A 121 -5.13 -13.53 -7.79
C PRO A 121 -4.85 -12.10 -8.26
N MET A 122 -5.17 -11.13 -7.42
CA MET A 122 -4.89 -9.72 -7.71
C MET A 122 -3.39 -9.48 -7.94
N TYR A 123 -2.55 -10.15 -7.17
CA TYR A 123 -1.10 -10.24 -7.35
C TYR A 123 -0.56 -11.54 -6.75
N THR A 124 0.64 -11.91 -7.11
CA THR A 124 1.32 -13.15 -6.72
C THR A 124 2.41 -12.89 -5.69
N VAL A 125 2.93 -13.95 -5.07
CA VAL A 125 4.13 -13.87 -4.20
C VAL A 125 5.31 -13.27 -4.95
N GLN A 126 5.46 -13.57 -6.24
CA GLN A 126 6.53 -12.99 -7.07
C GLN A 126 6.38 -11.47 -7.23
N ASP A 127 5.14 -10.97 -7.35
CA ASP A 127 4.86 -9.53 -7.39
C ASP A 127 5.18 -8.85 -6.05
N ALA A 128 4.86 -9.50 -4.93
CA ALA A 128 5.22 -9.04 -3.60
C ALA A 128 6.75 -8.97 -3.42
N GLU A 129 7.48 -9.98 -3.88
CA GLU A 129 8.95 -9.96 -3.85
C GLU A 129 9.56 -8.89 -4.78
N ALA A 130 8.95 -8.64 -5.92
CA ALA A 130 9.34 -7.56 -6.80
C ALA A 130 9.13 -6.19 -6.15
N ALA A 131 8.02 -6.00 -5.44
CA ALA A 131 7.76 -4.79 -4.68
C ALA A 131 8.78 -4.58 -3.56
N MET A 132 9.13 -5.62 -2.82
CA MET A 132 10.12 -5.54 -1.74
C MET A 132 11.50 -5.05 -2.20
N LYS A 133 11.89 -5.31 -3.45
CA LYS A 133 13.16 -4.81 -4.03
C LYS A 133 13.17 -3.29 -4.22
N LEU A 134 12.03 -2.64 -4.22
CA LEU A 134 11.91 -1.19 -4.37
C LEU A 134 11.87 -0.46 -3.02
N PHE A 135 11.72 -1.18 -1.92
CA PHE A 135 11.70 -0.57 -0.59
C PHE A 135 13.07 0.00 -0.21
N VAL A 136 13.01 1.15 0.44
CA VAL A 136 14.16 1.84 1.04
C VAL A 136 13.82 2.12 2.49
N GLY A 137 14.51 1.44 3.40
CA GLY A 137 14.38 1.67 4.83
C GLY A 137 15.04 2.97 5.25
N VAL A 138 14.34 3.72 6.07
CA VAL A 138 14.82 5.00 6.62
C VAL A 138 14.70 5.03 8.14
N ASP A 139 15.59 5.76 8.79
CA ASP A 139 15.54 5.92 10.23
C ASP A 139 14.47 6.92 10.63
N TYR A 140 13.92 6.75 11.83
CA TYR A 140 12.99 7.71 12.40
C TYR A 140 13.63 9.09 12.53
N ASP A 141 12.82 10.11 12.32
CA ASP A 141 13.15 11.53 12.47
C ASP A 141 14.29 12.03 11.56
N LYS A 142 14.83 11.18 10.71
CA LYS A 142 15.81 11.58 9.70
C LYS A 142 15.12 12.29 8.53
N ARG A 143 15.63 13.45 8.17
CA ARG A 143 15.21 14.16 6.95
C ARG A 143 15.86 13.53 5.73
N ILE A 144 15.07 13.33 4.69
CA ILE A 144 15.49 12.79 3.41
C ILE A 144 15.03 13.76 2.33
N GLU A 145 15.96 14.27 1.56
CA GLU A 145 15.63 15.03 0.35
C GLU A 145 15.37 14.05 -0.79
N LEU A 146 14.13 13.99 -1.26
CA LEU A 146 13.71 13.12 -2.36
C LEU A 146 13.91 13.78 -3.72
N ALA A 147 13.76 15.10 -3.76
CA ALA A 147 14.03 15.96 -4.91
C ALA A 147 14.24 17.40 -4.43
N PRO A 148 14.80 18.30 -5.25
CA PRO A 148 14.94 19.70 -4.89
C PRO A 148 13.62 20.31 -4.40
N GLY A 149 13.62 20.74 -3.14
CA GLY A 149 12.44 21.32 -2.49
C GLY A 149 11.41 20.32 -1.97
N ILE A 150 11.69 19.02 -1.97
CA ILE A 150 10.85 17.99 -1.37
C ILE A 150 11.65 17.20 -0.34
N GLU A 151 11.40 17.52 0.92
CA GLU A 151 11.94 16.79 2.06
C GLU A 151 10.87 15.96 2.75
N VAL A 152 11.22 14.76 3.20
CA VAL A 152 10.36 13.85 3.96
C VAL A 152 11.03 13.48 5.27
N ARG A 153 10.25 13.37 6.30
CA ARG A 153 10.65 12.85 7.61
C ARG A 153 9.55 11.90 8.09
N LEU A 154 9.92 10.67 8.40
CA LEU A 154 9.03 9.71 9.05
C LEU A 154 9.26 9.76 10.56
N SER A 155 8.18 9.92 11.33
CA SER A 155 8.23 10.11 12.78
C SER A 155 7.22 9.21 13.48
N LEU A 156 7.54 8.80 14.70
CA LEU A 156 6.65 8.02 15.58
C LEU A 156 5.77 8.89 16.49
N ILE A 157 5.98 10.21 16.48
CA ILE A 157 5.43 11.08 17.51
C ILE A 157 3.90 11.13 17.57
N HIS A 158 3.21 10.68 16.51
CA HIS A 158 1.76 10.68 16.43
C HIS A 158 1.17 9.30 16.12
N ILE A 159 1.95 8.24 16.23
CA ILE A 159 1.55 6.88 15.80
C ILE A 159 0.47 6.25 16.67
N SER A 160 0.32 6.66 17.86
CA SER A 160 -0.85 6.37 18.68
C SER A 160 -0.81 7.28 19.89
N GLU A 161 -1.69 8.24 19.92
CA GLU A 161 -2.13 8.62 21.25
C GLU A 161 -2.69 7.34 21.88
N PRO A 162 -2.22 6.94 23.08
CA PRO A 162 -2.87 5.83 23.75
C PRO A 162 -4.33 6.23 23.87
N THR A 163 -5.20 5.51 23.17
CA THR A 163 -6.62 5.61 23.41
C THR A 163 -6.77 5.46 24.90
N ARG A 164 -7.08 6.53 25.60
CA ARG A 164 -7.49 6.43 26.99
C ARG A 164 -8.63 5.44 26.97
N HIS A 165 -8.37 4.26 27.45
CA HIS A 165 -9.44 3.36 27.82
C HIS A 165 -10.35 4.19 28.72
N ALA A 166 -11.54 4.48 28.22
CA ALA A 166 -12.56 5.05 29.06
C ALA A 166 -12.63 4.11 30.26
N GLN A 167 -12.18 4.60 31.41
CA GLN A 167 -12.41 3.90 32.65
C GLN A 167 -13.93 3.90 32.79
N ILE A 168 -14.54 2.78 32.48
CA ILE A 168 -15.91 2.52 32.84
C ILE A 168 -15.85 2.30 34.33
N SER A 169 -16.19 3.33 35.07
CA SER A 169 -16.51 3.24 36.52
C SER A 169 -17.91 2.73 36.67
#